data_f927d814baabe0eb9fd8b1114b4d9d20
#
_entry.id   f927d814baabe0eb9fd8b1114b4d9d20
#
_cell.length_a   1.000
_cell.length_b   1.000
_cell.length_c   1.000
_cell.angle_alpha   90.00
_cell.angle_beta   90.00
_cell.angle_gamma   90.00
#
_symmetry.space_group_name_H-M   'P 1'
#
loop_
_entity.id
_entity.type
_entity.pdbx_description
1 polymer ?
#
loop_
_entity_poly.entity_id
_entity_poly.type
_entity_poly.pdbx_seq_one_letter_code
_entity_poly.pdbx_strand_id
1 'polypeptide(L)'
;MGQPERDRLPPFHERESTDMKKTIGYRVNIFLFLLPALFLFVGVLIAPIIMSTYYSFQKWSGFDTPQFIGFKNYVELFTSGSINFPRALKNALLLALFSTIIQLPFALWLALKLAKGIRGERFFLSVFFLPVLISTVVIGQLWIKIYNPEYGVLNLILRSLGLDSWTRIWLGDRNTALGAAFVPLLWQYVGYHMLLMYAGIKSVPPELREAGMLDGCNDSKLNRYIVIPYIKPILRVSVIFAVTGSLKSFDLIYVLTNGGPVHATEVPSTLMINLLFLRNRYGMGSTIAVMLIILCFLFALLINMIFRKEKVV
;
A
#
# COMPACT_ATOMS: atom_id res chain seq x y z
N MET A 1 -32.10 -29.77 65.35
CA MET A 1 -32.32 -30.11 63.94
C MET A 1 -32.72 -28.81 63.23
N GLY A 2 -31.74 -28.11 62.62
CA GLY A 2 -31.95 -26.90 61.86
C GLY A 2 -32.13 -27.28 60.38
N GLN A 3 -33.21 -26.78 59.78
CA GLN A 3 -33.43 -26.91 58.36
C GLN A 3 -32.44 -26.01 57.59
N PRO A 4 -31.86 -26.46 56.45
CA PRO A 4 -31.01 -25.63 55.64
C PRO A 4 -31.84 -24.52 54.94
N GLU A 5 -31.38 -23.30 55.07
CA GLU A 5 -31.89 -22.11 54.44
C GLU A 5 -31.76 -22.33 52.90
N ARG A 6 -32.93 -22.48 52.25
CA ARG A 6 -32.97 -22.62 50.76
C ARG A 6 -32.55 -21.27 50.18
N ASP A 7 -31.44 -21.22 49.44
CA ASP A 7 -31.04 -20.13 48.57
C ASP A 7 -32.23 -19.65 47.74
N ARG A 8 -32.88 -18.59 48.17
CA ARG A 8 -33.93 -17.92 47.39
C ARG A 8 -33.25 -17.15 46.28
N LEU A 9 -33.35 -17.68 45.06
CA LEU A 9 -32.96 -16.96 43.88
C LEU A 9 -33.71 -15.57 43.86
N PRO A 10 -33.05 -14.47 43.61
CA PRO A 10 -33.68 -13.15 43.57
C PRO A 10 -34.77 -13.09 42.50
N PRO A 11 -35.86 -12.32 42.73
CA PRO A 11 -36.98 -12.23 41.82
C PRO A 11 -36.57 -11.76 40.42
N PHE A 12 -37.28 -12.21 39.42
CA PHE A 12 -36.94 -12.04 37.97
C PHE A 12 -36.66 -10.56 37.61
N HIS A 13 -37.36 -9.61 38.19
CA HIS A 13 -37.19 -8.16 37.97
C HIS A 13 -35.84 -7.62 38.49
N GLU A 14 -35.30 -8.18 39.56
CA GLU A 14 -33.96 -7.76 40.05
C GLU A 14 -32.81 -8.31 39.19
N ARG A 15 -32.99 -9.48 38.57
CA ARG A 15 -31.99 -10.03 37.62
C ARG A 15 -31.88 -9.20 36.36
N GLU A 16 -33.00 -8.81 35.74
CA GLU A 16 -32.99 -7.96 34.53
C GLU A 16 -32.36 -6.60 34.80
N SER A 17 -32.66 -5.95 35.93
CA SER A 17 -32.08 -4.65 36.29
C SER A 17 -30.55 -4.74 36.57
N THR A 18 -30.11 -5.85 37.16
CA THR A 18 -28.69 -6.08 37.47
C THR A 18 -27.89 -6.42 36.19
N ASP A 19 -28.45 -7.20 35.28
CA ASP A 19 -27.85 -7.51 34.00
C ASP A 19 -27.80 -6.29 33.06
N MET A 20 -28.85 -5.44 33.06
CA MET A 20 -28.83 -4.18 32.32
C MET A 20 -27.79 -3.20 32.87
N LYS A 21 -27.66 -3.05 34.18
CA LYS A 21 -26.64 -2.20 34.81
C LYS A 21 -25.22 -2.71 34.55
N LYS A 22 -24.99 -4.03 34.59
CA LYS A 22 -23.70 -4.66 34.20
C LYS A 22 -23.39 -4.42 32.74
N THR A 23 -24.37 -4.55 31.84
CA THR A 23 -24.21 -4.34 30.42
C THR A 23 -23.93 -2.86 30.06
N ILE A 24 -24.61 -1.92 30.74
CA ILE A 24 -24.36 -0.48 30.58
C ILE A 24 -22.95 -0.12 31.10
N GLY A 25 -22.58 -0.58 32.29
CA GLY A 25 -21.25 -0.36 32.87
C GLY A 25 -20.13 -0.94 31.97
N TYR A 26 -20.35 -2.11 31.41
CA TYR A 26 -19.41 -2.72 30.47
C TYR A 26 -19.22 -1.88 29.19
N ARG A 27 -20.30 -1.38 28.59
CA ARG A 27 -20.23 -0.51 27.40
C ARG A 27 -19.54 0.83 27.70
N VAL A 28 -19.83 1.45 28.85
CA VAL A 28 -19.16 2.69 29.28
C VAL A 28 -17.66 2.47 29.48
N ASN A 29 -17.29 1.38 30.14
CA ASN A 29 -15.88 1.04 30.33
C ASN A 29 -15.15 0.82 28.98
N ILE A 30 -15.76 0.08 28.04
CA ILE A 30 -15.20 -0.06 26.68
C ILE A 30 -15.00 1.30 26.02
N PHE A 31 -16.01 2.18 26.10
CA PHE A 31 -15.91 3.52 25.50
C PHE A 31 -14.80 4.35 26.16
N LEU A 32 -14.68 4.32 27.48
CA LEU A 32 -13.60 5.02 28.19
C LEU A 32 -12.21 4.51 27.81
N PHE A 33 -12.04 3.19 27.64
CA PHE A 33 -10.77 2.61 27.18
C PHE A 33 -10.45 2.95 25.72
N LEU A 34 -11.47 3.08 24.87
CA LEU A 34 -11.28 3.47 23.46
C LEU A 34 -11.08 4.98 23.28
N LEU A 35 -11.51 5.80 24.25
CA LEU A 35 -11.51 7.27 24.12
C LEU A 35 -10.13 7.87 23.80
N PRO A 36 -9.00 7.47 24.43
CA PRO A 36 -7.69 8.00 24.08
C PRO A 36 -7.29 7.67 22.62
N ALA A 37 -7.56 6.45 22.18
CA ALA A 37 -7.29 6.03 20.82
C ALA A 37 -8.17 6.78 19.79
N LEU A 38 -9.46 6.95 20.10
CA LEU A 38 -10.39 7.74 19.28
C LEU A 38 -9.98 9.21 19.22
N PHE A 39 -9.55 9.81 20.32
CA PHE A 39 -9.08 11.20 20.35
C PHE A 39 -7.87 11.38 19.42
N LEU A 40 -6.88 10.51 19.50
CA LEU A 40 -5.72 10.55 18.61
C LEU A 40 -6.13 10.28 17.16
N PHE A 41 -6.99 9.31 16.90
CA PHE A 41 -7.47 9.00 15.56
C PHE A 41 -8.20 10.19 14.92
N VAL A 42 -9.11 10.81 15.64
CA VAL A 42 -9.86 11.98 15.16
C VAL A 42 -8.94 13.20 15.00
N GLY A 43 -8.10 13.50 16.02
CA GLY A 43 -7.25 14.69 16.02
C GLY A 43 -6.09 14.62 15.01
N VAL A 44 -5.45 13.46 14.85
CA VAL A 44 -4.26 13.33 14.01
C VAL A 44 -4.60 12.88 12.58
N LEU A 45 -5.68 12.13 12.38
CA LEU A 45 -6.01 11.60 11.06
C LEU A 45 -7.24 12.29 10.46
N ILE A 46 -8.36 12.33 11.15
CA ILE A 46 -9.61 12.83 10.56
C ILE A 46 -9.59 14.36 10.43
N ALA A 47 -9.15 15.08 11.46
CA ALA A 47 -9.14 16.55 11.43
C ALA A 47 -8.25 17.10 10.29
N PRO A 48 -7.01 16.64 10.07
CA PRO A 48 -6.21 17.08 8.91
C PRO A 48 -6.85 16.76 7.55
N ILE A 49 -7.56 15.62 7.41
CA ILE A 49 -8.29 15.29 6.18
C ILE A 49 -9.41 16.31 5.92
N ILE A 50 -10.19 16.65 6.95
CA ILE A 50 -11.26 17.65 6.85
C ILE A 50 -10.66 19.02 6.50
N MET A 51 -9.56 19.42 7.17
CA MET A 51 -8.87 20.68 6.88
C MET A 51 -8.32 20.71 5.45
N SER A 52 -7.67 19.63 4.98
CA SER A 52 -7.20 19.54 3.58
C SER A 52 -8.37 19.62 2.61
N THR A 53 -9.50 18.98 2.93
CA THR A 53 -10.71 19.06 2.11
C THR A 53 -11.24 20.50 2.06
N TYR A 54 -11.26 21.20 3.16
CA TYR A 54 -11.66 22.62 3.20
C TYR A 54 -10.73 23.51 2.38
N TYR A 55 -9.40 23.36 2.54
CA TYR A 55 -8.42 24.14 1.78
C TYR A 55 -8.39 23.80 0.28
N SER A 56 -8.83 22.60 -0.12
CA SER A 56 -8.89 22.23 -1.53
C SER A 56 -9.85 23.09 -2.36
N PHE A 57 -10.86 23.71 -1.72
CA PHE A 57 -11.79 24.64 -2.33
C PHE A 57 -11.33 26.10 -2.28
N GLN A 58 -10.11 26.36 -1.83
CA GLN A 58 -9.59 27.69 -1.62
C GLN A 58 -8.35 27.99 -2.47
N LYS A 59 -8.19 29.23 -2.88
CA LYS A 59 -6.92 29.77 -3.32
C LYS A 59 -6.19 30.27 -2.08
N TRP A 60 -5.11 29.60 -1.73
CA TRP A 60 -4.34 29.93 -0.53
C TRP A 60 -2.85 29.64 -0.72
N SER A 61 -2.02 30.64 -0.40
CA SER A 61 -0.56 30.57 -0.46
C SER A 61 0.09 30.21 0.89
N GLY A 62 -0.71 30.16 1.98
CA GLY A 62 -0.21 29.95 3.34
C GLY A 62 0.06 31.25 4.10
N PHE A 63 0.24 32.38 3.40
CA PHE A 63 0.58 33.69 3.98
C PHE A 63 -0.54 34.70 3.88
N ASP A 64 -1.42 34.55 2.90
CA ASP A 64 -2.57 35.42 2.62
C ASP A 64 -3.86 34.84 3.24
N THR A 65 -4.92 35.65 3.21
CA THR A 65 -6.25 35.17 3.60
C THR A 65 -6.79 34.19 2.56
N PRO A 66 -7.18 32.97 2.98
CA PRO A 66 -7.75 32.00 2.08
C PRO A 66 -9.01 32.52 1.38
N GLN A 67 -9.05 32.43 0.05
CA GLN A 67 -10.20 32.85 -0.75
C GLN A 67 -10.94 31.63 -1.28
N PHE A 68 -12.24 31.52 -0.97
CA PHE A 68 -13.07 30.44 -1.49
C PHE A 68 -13.28 30.58 -3.00
N ILE A 69 -12.86 29.57 -3.77
CA ILE A 69 -12.93 29.52 -5.23
C ILE A 69 -13.74 28.32 -5.76
N GLY A 70 -14.37 27.54 -4.87
CA GLY A 70 -15.11 26.35 -5.25
C GLY A 70 -14.22 25.30 -5.94
N PHE A 71 -14.71 24.71 -7.02
CA PHE A 71 -14.02 23.63 -7.75
C PHE A 71 -12.91 24.09 -8.70
N LYS A 72 -12.52 25.38 -8.72
CA LYS A 72 -11.52 25.88 -9.67
C LYS A 72 -10.17 25.16 -9.57
N ASN A 73 -9.71 24.82 -8.37
CA ASN A 73 -8.47 24.04 -8.19
C ASN A 73 -8.57 22.67 -8.86
N TYR A 74 -9.71 22.00 -8.78
CA TYR A 74 -9.93 20.69 -9.42
C TYR A 74 -9.92 20.79 -10.94
N VAL A 75 -10.54 21.83 -11.51
CA VAL A 75 -10.49 22.10 -12.95
C VAL A 75 -9.06 22.39 -13.37
N GLU A 76 -8.36 23.31 -12.68
CA GLU A 76 -6.97 23.68 -12.97
C GLU A 76 -6.04 22.46 -12.87
N LEU A 77 -6.27 21.54 -11.94
CA LEU A 77 -5.47 20.34 -11.75
C LEU A 77 -5.38 19.49 -13.04
N PHE A 78 -6.48 19.40 -13.79
CA PHE A 78 -6.55 18.60 -15.02
C PHE A 78 -6.31 19.38 -16.30
N THR A 79 -6.53 20.71 -16.29
CA THR A 79 -6.43 21.54 -17.51
C THR A 79 -5.11 22.27 -17.64
N SER A 80 -4.42 22.52 -16.52
CA SER A 80 -3.19 23.31 -16.53
C SER A 80 -1.98 22.48 -16.93
N GLY A 81 -1.34 22.82 -18.06
CA GLY A 81 -0.09 22.22 -18.49
C GLY A 81 1.11 22.48 -17.55
N SER A 82 1.03 23.53 -16.70
CA SER A 82 2.09 23.85 -15.74
C SER A 82 2.09 22.99 -14.48
N ILE A 83 0.95 22.34 -14.16
CA ILE A 83 0.82 21.45 -13.00
C ILE A 83 1.20 20.01 -13.36
N ASN A 84 0.92 19.57 -14.60
CA ASN A 84 1.24 18.22 -15.09
C ASN A 84 0.65 17.04 -14.27
N PHE A 85 -0.45 17.27 -13.55
CA PHE A 85 -1.08 16.21 -12.73
C PHE A 85 -1.50 14.99 -13.56
N PRO A 86 -2.09 15.10 -14.74
CA PRO A 86 -2.45 13.94 -15.56
C PRO A 86 -1.24 13.05 -15.88
N ARG A 87 -0.05 13.65 -16.09
CA ARG A 87 1.19 12.90 -16.29
C ARG A 87 1.65 12.22 -15.01
N ALA A 88 1.63 12.92 -13.90
CA ALA A 88 1.98 12.35 -12.59
C ALA A 88 1.06 11.19 -12.23
N LEU A 89 -0.24 11.32 -12.46
CA LEU A 89 -1.22 10.26 -12.26
C LEU A 89 -0.96 9.06 -13.18
N LYS A 90 -0.67 9.29 -14.46
CA LYS A 90 -0.28 8.24 -15.42
C LYS A 90 0.92 7.45 -14.91
N ASN A 91 1.95 8.12 -14.40
CA ASN A 91 3.15 7.45 -13.86
C ASN A 91 2.81 6.56 -12.65
N ALA A 92 1.98 7.06 -11.72
CA ALA A 92 1.52 6.28 -10.57
C ALA A 92 0.65 5.07 -10.98
N LEU A 93 -0.21 5.22 -11.98
CA LEU A 93 -1.01 4.13 -12.54
C LEU A 93 -0.14 3.09 -13.27
N LEU A 94 0.90 3.52 -13.99
CA LEU A 94 1.88 2.61 -14.57
C LEU A 94 2.62 1.82 -13.50
N LEU A 95 3.04 2.47 -12.40
CA LEU A 95 3.65 1.78 -11.26
C LEU A 95 2.69 0.75 -10.67
N ALA A 96 1.41 1.11 -10.47
CA ALA A 96 0.38 0.20 -9.97
C ALA A 96 0.17 -1.01 -10.91
N LEU A 97 0.20 -0.77 -12.22
CA LEU A 97 0.12 -1.82 -13.23
C LEU A 97 1.31 -2.79 -13.13
N PHE A 98 2.55 -2.28 -13.13
CA PHE A 98 3.76 -3.11 -13.01
C PHE A 98 3.82 -3.83 -11.65
N SER A 99 3.41 -3.18 -10.58
CA SER A 99 3.30 -3.82 -9.27
C SER A 99 2.31 -5.00 -9.30
N THR A 100 1.15 -4.82 -9.94
CA THR A 100 0.13 -5.87 -10.01
C THR A 100 0.53 -7.02 -10.96
N ILE A 101 1.14 -6.71 -12.14
CA ILE A 101 1.40 -7.70 -13.19
C ILE A 101 2.78 -8.38 -13.03
N ILE A 102 3.77 -7.69 -12.47
CA ILE A 102 5.14 -8.23 -12.35
C ILE A 102 5.45 -8.57 -10.89
N GLN A 103 5.31 -7.60 -9.99
CA GLN A 103 5.72 -7.77 -8.60
C GLN A 103 4.86 -8.81 -7.85
N LEU A 104 3.53 -8.73 -7.92
CA LEU A 104 2.66 -9.66 -7.20
C LEU A 104 2.77 -11.10 -7.73
N PRO A 105 2.78 -11.39 -9.05
CA PRO A 105 3.00 -12.76 -9.52
C PRO A 105 4.37 -13.31 -9.14
N PHE A 106 5.42 -12.48 -9.16
CA PHE A 106 6.75 -12.89 -8.72
C PHE A 106 6.78 -13.18 -7.21
N ALA A 107 6.15 -12.33 -6.38
CA ALA A 107 5.99 -12.54 -4.96
C ALA A 107 5.20 -13.83 -4.64
N LEU A 108 4.12 -14.09 -5.39
CA LEU A 108 3.32 -15.31 -5.25
C LEU A 108 4.14 -16.56 -5.63
N TRP A 109 4.90 -16.48 -6.72
CA TRP A 109 5.78 -17.58 -7.13
C TRP A 109 6.81 -17.90 -6.06
N LEU A 110 7.47 -16.89 -5.47
CA LEU A 110 8.40 -17.06 -4.35
C LEU A 110 7.68 -17.70 -3.15
N ALA A 111 6.53 -17.18 -2.76
CA ALA A 111 5.75 -17.67 -1.63
C ALA A 111 5.36 -19.16 -1.80
N LEU A 112 4.87 -19.55 -3.00
CA LEU A 112 4.53 -20.94 -3.31
C LEU A 112 5.74 -21.86 -3.28
N LYS A 113 6.93 -21.40 -3.71
CA LYS A 113 8.17 -22.18 -3.65
C LYS A 113 8.66 -22.37 -2.22
N LEU A 114 8.70 -21.27 -1.46
CA LEU A 114 9.17 -21.29 -0.07
C LEU A 114 8.23 -22.08 0.85
N ALA A 115 6.92 -21.99 0.64
CA ALA A 115 5.93 -22.67 1.47
C ALA A 115 6.00 -24.23 1.39
N LYS A 116 6.74 -24.78 0.41
CA LYS A 116 7.00 -26.24 0.32
C LYS A 116 7.97 -26.79 1.35
N GLY A 117 8.60 -25.96 2.18
CA GLY A 117 9.55 -26.40 3.19
C GLY A 117 10.94 -26.71 2.62
N ILE A 118 11.43 -25.92 1.69
CA ILE A 118 12.76 -26.08 1.09
C ILE A 118 13.87 -25.82 2.13
N ARG A 119 15.02 -26.43 1.95
CA ARG A 119 16.21 -26.14 2.76
C ARG A 119 16.57 -24.67 2.66
N GLY A 120 16.70 -24.00 3.82
CA GLY A 120 16.97 -22.55 3.89
C GLY A 120 15.74 -21.65 3.78
N GLU A 121 14.53 -22.19 3.90
CA GLU A 121 13.27 -21.41 3.84
C GLU A 121 13.34 -20.13 4.67
N ARG A 122 13.75 -20.20 5.95
CA ARG A 122 13.86 -19.05 6.85
C ARG A 122 14.88 -18.02 6.36
N PHE A 123 15.99 -18.47 5.82
CA PHE A 123 17.02 -17.59 5.27
C PHE A 123 16.47 -16.80 4.06
N PHE A 124 15.85 -17.46 3.11
CA PHE A 124 15.26 -16.78 1.94
C PHE A 124 14.12 -15.84 2.33
N LEU A 125 13.25 -16.22 3.27
CA LEU A 125 12.23 -15.31 3.80
C LEU A 125 12.86 -14.02 4.33
N SER A 126 13.93 -14.14 5.13
CA SER A 126 14.65 -12.99 5.69
C SER A 126 15.32 -12.13 4.60
N VAL A 127 16.01 -12.75 3.65
CA VAL A 127 16.72 -12.04 2.57
C VAL A 127 15.78 -11.25 1.68
N PHE A 128 14.66 -11.85 1.26
CA PHE A 128 13.68 -11.15 0.43
C PHE A 128 12.90 -10.07 1.19
N PHE A 129 12.74 -10.23 2.51
CA PHE A 129 12.06 -9.23 3.35
C PHE A 129 12.98 -8.08 3.78
N LEU A 130 14.30 -8.32 3.84
CA LEU A 130 15.29 -7.34 4.29
C LEU A 130 15.16 -5.95 3.63
N PRO A 131 14.94 -5.82 2.29
CA PRO A 131 14.79 -4.51 1.66
C PRO A 131 13.66 -3.66 2.23
N VAL A 132 12.59 -4.27 2.72
CA VAL A 132 11.46 -3.55 3.34
C VAL A 132 11.84 -2.91 4.68
N LEU A 133 12.79 -3.51 5.40
CA LEU A 133 13.25 -3.03 6.71
C LEU A 133 14.27 -1.89 6.61
N ILE A 134 14.91 -1.74 5.45
CA ILE A 134 15.91 -0.70 5.22
C ILE A 134 15.21 0.63 4.93
N SER A 135 15.75 1.73 5.48
CA SER A 135 15.25 3.07 5.17
C SER A 135 15.21 3.32 3.65
N THR A 136 14.10 3.82 3.17
CA THR A 136 13.89 4.14 1.76
C THR A 136 14.93 5.14 1.23
N VAL A 137 15.38 6.07 2.09
CA VAL A 137 16.45 7.01 1.73
C VAL A 137 17.77 6.29 1.47
N VAL A 138 18.13 5.31 2.32
CA VAL A 138 19.35 4.50 2.14
C VAL A 138 19.25 3.68 0.85
N ILE A 139 18.10 3.06 0.58
CA ILE A 139 17.85 2.35 -0.66
C ILE A 139 17.99 3.29 -1.86
N GLY A 140 17.40 4.48 -1.80
CA GLY A 140 17.51 5.48 -2.85
C GLY A 140 18.97 5.86 -3.13
N GLN A 141 19.78 6.13 -2.10
CA GLN A 141 21.18 6.44 -2.24
C GLN A 141 21.99 5.26 -2.82
N LEU A 142 21.69 4.04 -2.41
CA LEU A 142 22.30 2.84 -2.98
C LEU A 142 22.02 2.73 -4.50
N TRP A 143 20.77 2.89 -4.91
CA TRP A 143 20.38 2.81 -6.31
C TRP A 143 20.91 3.96 -7.16
N ILE A 144 21.07 5.18 -6.62
CA ILE A 144 21.78 6.28 -7.29
C ILE A 144 23.22 5.87 -7.62
N LYS A 145 23.91 5.17 -6.70
CA LYS A 145 25.28 4.67 -6.95
C LYS A 145 25.28 3.53 -7.99
N ILE A 146 24.32 2.61 -7.93
CA ILE A 146 24.17 1.52 -8.91
C ILE A 146 23.92 2.06 -10.32
N TYR A 147 23.13 3.13 -10.44
CA TYR A 147 22.78 3.77 -11.69
C TYR A 147 23.74 4.87 -12.16
N ASN A 148 24.82 5.12 -11.43
CA ASN A 148 25.79 6.13 -11.84
C ASN A 148 26.33 5.83 -13.25
N PRO A 149 26.34 6.83 -14.19
CA PRO A 149 26.72 6.59 -15.58
C PRO A 149 28.21 6.20 -15.77
N GLU A 150 29.09 6.67 -14.89
CA GLU A 150 30.55 6.48 -15.00
C GLU A 150 31.02 5.21 -14.28
N TYR A 151 30.72 5.09 -12.97
CA TYR A 151 31.20 4.02 -12.09
C TYR A 151 30.10 3.11 -11.57
N GLY A 152 28.86 3.28 -12.00
CA GLY A 152 27.74 2.47 -11.53
C GLY A 152 27.82 1.02 -11.97
N VAL A 153 27.53 0.14 -11.03
CA VAL A 153 27.63 -1.33 -11.23
C VAL A 153 26.84 -1.80 -12.45
N LEU A 154 25.66 -1.22 -12.71
CA LEU A 154 24.85 -1.63 -13.84
C LEU A 154 25.54 -1.36 -15.20
N ASN A 155 26.06 -0.16 -15.41
CA ASN A 155 26.81 0.17 -16.64
C ASN A 155 28.14 -0.59 -16.73
N LEU A 156 28.82 -0.85 -15.61
CA LEU A 156 30.04 -1.66 -15.59
C LEU A 156 29.76 -3.10 -16.05
N ILE A 157 28.68 -3.72 -15.56
CA ILE A 157 28.27 -5.07 -15.99
C ILE A 157 27.93 -5.06 -17.49
N LEU A 158 27.16 -4.08 -17.98
CA LEU A 158 26.83 -3.99 -19.40
C LEU A 158 28.07 -3.87 -20.28
N ARG A 159 29.05 -3.03 -19.90
CA ARG A 159 30.33 -2.91 -20.62
C ARG A 159 31.14 -4.20 -20.58
N SER A 160 31.22 -4.87 -19.44
CA SER A 160 31.97 -6.15 -19.33
C SER A 160 31.38 -7.27 -20.18
N LEU A 161 30.06 -7.19 -20.47
CA LEU A 161 29.36 -8.12 -21.37
C LEU A 161 29.41 -7.69 -22.85
N GLY A 162 30.13 -6.61 -23.20
CA GLY A 162 30.20 -6.08 -24.57
C GLY A 162 28.90 -5.37 -25.00
N LEU A 163 28.04 -4.98 -24.08
CA LEU A 163 26.75 -4.32 -24.33
C LEU A 163 26.85 -2.80 -24.13
N ASP A 164 27.91 -2.16 -24.61
CA ASP A 164 28.14 -0.72 -24.46
C ASP A 164 26.99 0.14 -24.99
N SER A 165 26.37 -0.28 -26.07
CA SER A 165 25.21 0.39 -26.68
C SER A 165 23.99 0.47 -25.74
N TRP A 166 23.94 -0.36 -24.69
CA TRP A 166 22.84 -0.41 -23.70
C TRP A 166 23.13 0.45 -22.46
N THR A 167 24.36 0.96 -22.32
CA THR A 167 24.68 1.87 -21.22
C THR A 167 23.90 3.15 -21.35
N ARG A 168 23.37 3.66 -20.22
CA ARG A 168 22.52 4.86 -20.19
C ARG A 168 22.83 5.74 -18.98
N ILE A 169 22.38 6.98 -19.05
CA ILE A 169 22.23 7.87 -17.88
C ILE A 169 20.88 7.58 -17.26
N TRP A 170 20.77 6.44 -16.59
CA TRP A 170 19.52 5.80 -16.16
C TRP A 170 18.50 6.75 -15.53
N LEU A 171 18.93 7.61 -14.61
CA LEU A 171 18.07 8.56 -13.89
C LEU A 171 18.04 9.97 -14.53
N GLY A 172 18.99 10.27 -15.41
CA GLY A 172 19.12 11.58 -16.06
C GLY A 172 18.49 11.67 -17.45
N ASP A 173 18.18 10.54 -18.10
CA ASP A 173 17.50 10.50 -19.38
C ASP A 173 16.01 10.34 -19.20
N ARG A 174 15.22 11.23 -19.85
CA ARG A 174 13.76 11.26 -19.81
C ARG A 174 13.09 9.94 -20.19
N ASN A 175 13.72 9.16 -21.08
CA ASN A 175 13.16 7.91 -21.60
C ASN A 175 13.41 6.73 -20.67
N THR A 176 14.48 6.76 -19.86
CA THR A 176 14.86 5.66 -18.98
C THR A 176 14.52 5.91 -17.51
N ALA A 177 14.45 7.17 -17.08
CA ALA A 177 14.33 7.54 -15.67
C ALA A 177 13.11 6.93 -14.97
N LEU A 178 11.94 6.88 -15.63
CA LEU A 178 10.72 6.32 -15.04
C LEU A 178 10.87 4.81 -14.78
N GLY A 179 11.34 4.06 -15.76
CA GLY A 179 11.60 2.62 -15.62
C GLY A 179 12.68 2.34 -14.57
N ALA A 180 13.76 3.11 -14.59
CA ALA A 180 14.84 3.00 -13.62
C ALA A 180 14.34 3.31 -12.19
N ALA A 181 13.44 4.25 -11.99
CA ALA A 181 12.84 4.53 -10.68
C ALA A 181 11.88 3.42 -10.21
N PHE A 182 11.21 2.71 -11.13
CA PHE A 182 10.28 1.63 -10.78
C PHE A 182 10.99 0.37 -10.30
N VAL A 183 12.15 0.04 -10.85
CA VAL A 183 12.89 -1.19 -10.48
C VAL A 183 13.17 -1.27 -8.97
N PRO A 184 13.78 -0.28 -8.31
CA PRO A 184 14.02 -0.33 -6.87
C PRO A 184 12.73 -0.34 -6.05
N LEU A 185 11.67 0.34 -6.49
CA LEU A 185 10.36 0.32 -5.83
C LEU A 185 9.75 -1.09 -5.84
N LEU A 186 9.71 -1.72 -7.02
CA LEU A 186 9.18 -3.08 -7.15
C LEU A 186 10.03 -4.08 -6.35
N TRP A 187 11.36 -3.98 -6.44
CA TRP A 187 12.29 -4.83 -5.70
C TRP A 187 12.11 -4.71 -4.18
N GLN A 188 11.98 -3.50 -3.66
CA GLN A 188 11.85 -3.25 -2.22
C GLN A 188 10.64 -3.96 -1.62
N TYR A 189 9.50 -3.95 -2.31
CA TYR A 189 8.25 -4.46 -1.75
C TYR A 189 7.88 -5.90 -2.17
N VAL A 190 8.68 -6.57 -3.00
CA VAL A 190 8.46 -8.00 -3.33
C VAL A 190 8.37 -8.86 -2.09
N GLY A 191 9.31 -8.70 -1.15
CA GLY A 191 9.37 -9.47 0.07
C GLY A 191 8.18 -9.27 1.00
N TYR A 192 7.63 -8.06 1.04
CA TYR A 192 6.40 -7.77 1.80
C TYR A 192 5.21 -8.59 1.30
N HIS A 193 4.95 -8.52 -0.01
CA HIS A 193 3.86 -9.28 -0.63
C HIS A 193 4.10 -10.79 -0.58
N MET A 194 5.34 -11.22 -0.78
CA MET A 194 5.74 -12.62 -0.63
C MET A 194 5.42 -13.15 0.77
N LEU A 195 5.80 -12.43 1.83
CA LEU A 195 5.58 -12.86 3.22
C LEU A 195 4.09 -12.93 3.56
N LEU A 196 3.29 -11.96 3.09
CA LEU A 196 1.86 -11.94 3.27
C LEU A 196 1.19 -13.16 2.60
N MET A 197 1.57 -13.45 1.35
CA MET A 197 1.06 -14.61 0.61
C MET A 197 1.57 -15.92 1.20
N TYR A 198 2.84 -15.98 1.62
CA TYR A 198 3.43 -17.15 2.29
C TYR A 198 2.66 -17.52 3.57
N ALA A 199 2.35 -16.54 4.42
CA ALA A 199 1.55 -16.79 5.62
C ALA A 199 0.16 -17.37 5.28
N GLY A 200 -0.47 -16.82 4.22
CA GLY A 200 -1.73 -17.37 3.73
C GLY A 200 -1.61 -18.78 3.17
N ILE A 201 -0.55 -19.11 2.45
CA ILE A 201 -0.32 -20.46 1.93
C ILE A 201 -0.10 -21.46 3.08
N LYS A 202 0.60 -21.05 4.14
CA LYS A 202 0.80 -21.89 5.33
C LYS A 202 -0.48 -22.09 6.16
N SER A 203 -1.46 -21.21 6.03
CA SER A 203 -2.76 -21.36 6.74
C SER A 203 -3.75 -22.31 6.04
N VAL A 204 -3.43 -22.81 4.84
CA VAL A 204 -4.25 -23.83 4.17
C VAL A 204 -4.25 -25.12 4.97
N PRO A 205 -5.42 -25.65 5.40
CA PRO A 205 -5.51 -26.90 6.15
C PRO A 205 -4.82 -28.05 5.42
N PRO A 206 -4.01 -28.86 6.15
CA PRO A 206 -3.32 -30.01 5.56
C PRO A 206 -4.29 -31.00 4.88
N GLU A 207 -5.47 -31.18 5.48
CA GLU A 207 -6.51 -32.11 5.01
C GLU A 207 -6.97 -31.78 3.58
N LEU A 208 -7.07 -30.49 3.23
CA LEU A 208 -7.43 -30.05 1.88
C LEU A 208 -6.33 -30.42 0.87
N ARG A 209 -5.08 -30.34 1.27
CA ARG A 209 -3.95 -30.70 0.41
C ARG A 209 -3.85 -32.22 0.23
N GLU A 210 -4.04 -32.98 1.31
CA GLU A 210 -4.02 -34.44 1.30
C GLU A 210 -5.18 -34.98 0.45
N ALA A 211 -6.40 -34.49 0.62
CA ALA A 211 -7.54 -34.84 -0.22
C ALA A 211 -7.24 -34.58 -1.70
N GLY A 212 -6.71 -33.41 -2.06
CA GLY A 212 -6.32 -33.10 -3.44
C GLY A 212 -5.24 -34.03 -3.98
N MET A 213 -4.28 -34.49 -3.16
CA MET A 213 -3.27 -35.48 -3.57
C MET A 213 -3.90 -36.86 -3.79
N LEU A 214 -4.85 -37.26 -2.96
CA LEU A 214 -5.61 -38.52 -3.13
C LEU A 214 -6.44 -38.48 -4.43
N ASP A 215 -6.98 -37.33 -4.81
CA ASP A 215 -7.67 -37.09 -6.08
C ASP A 215 -6.72 -36.99 -7.30
N GLY A 216 -5.43 -37.26 -7.13
CA GLY A 216 -4.44 -37.26 -8.20
C GLY A 216 -3.93 -35.87 -8.63
N CYS A 217 -4.11 -34.84 -7.80
CA CYS A 217 -3.52 -33.55 -8.05
C CYS A 217 -2.00 -33.57 -7.84
N ASN A 218 -1.25 -33.18 -8.88
CA ASN A 218 0.15 -32.81 -8.70
C ASN A 218 0.26 -31.39 -8.07
N ASP A 219 1.47 -31.01 -7.70
CA ASP A 219 1.76 -29.71 -7.05
C ASP A 219 1.17 -28.49 -7.81
N SER A 220 1.21 -28.51 -9.13
CA SER A 220 0.71 -27.40 -9.96
C SER A 220 -0.81 -27.32 -9.89
N LYS A 221 -1.48 -28.47 -9.99
CA LYS A 221 -2.95 -28.57 -9.85
C LYS A 221 -3.38 -28.22 -8.44
N LEU A 222 -2.67 -28.72 -7.41
CA LEU A 222 -2.92 -28.39 -6.01
C LEU A 222 -2.86 -26.88 -5.76
N ASN A 223 -1.81 -26.23 -6.26
CA ASN A 223 -1.68 -24.78 -6.13
C ASN A 223 -2.81 -24.06 -6.86
N ARG A 224 -3.15 -24.46 -8.09
CA ARG A 224 -4.15 -23.76 -8.91
C ARG A 224 -5.59 -23.94 -8.40
N TYR A 225 -5.95 -25.14 -7.96
CA TYR A 225 -7.34 -25.49 -7.63
C TYR A 225 -7.65 -25.43 -6.13
N ILE A 226 -6.65 -25.49 -5.25
CA ILE A 226 -6.85 -25.50 -3.80
C ILE A 226 -6.19 -24.29 -3.15
N VAL A 227 -4.86 -24.15 -3.30
CA VAL A 227 -4.11 -23.13 -2.55
C VAL A 227 -4.46 -21.70 -3.01
N ILE A 228 -4.38 -21.40 -4.32
CA ILE A 228 -4.65 -20.06 -4.83
C ILE A 228 -6.10 -19.61 -4.58
N PRO A 229 -7.13 -20.44 -4.81
CA PRO A 229 -8.50 -20.11 -4.42
C PRO A 229 -8.67 -19.86 -2.92
N TYR A 230 -8.04 -20.67 -2.06
CA TYR A 230 -8.11 -20.50 -0.62
C TYR A 230 -7.51 -19.18 -0.14
N ILE A 231 -6.36 -18.79 -0.68
CA ILE A 231 -5.68 -17.52 -0.31
C ILE A 231 -6.20 -16.30 -1.09
N LYS A 232 -7.24 -16.44 -1.89
CA LYS A 232 -7.82 -15.35 -2.70
C LYS A 232 -8.15 -14.07 -1.89
N PRO A 233 -8.65 -14.13 -0.63
CA PRO A 233 -8.79 -12.95 0.20
C PRO A 233 -7.46 -12.21 0.46
N ILE A 234 -6.37 -12.96 0.63
CA ILE A 234 -5.03 -12.40 0.85
C ILE A 234 -4.48 -11.78 -0.45
N LEU A 235 -4.69 -12.46 -1.59
CA LEU A 235 -4.34 -11.90 -2.91
C LEU A 235 -5.06 -10.58 -3.15
N ARG A 236 -6.36 -10.49 -2.83
CA ARG A 236 -7.14 -9.26 -2.91
C ARG A 236 -6.52 -8.13 -2.08
N VAL A 237 -6.16 -8.40 -0.82
CA VAL A 237 -5.51 -7.42 0.05
C VAL A 237 -4.15 -6.99 -0.52
N SER A 238 -3.37 -7.94 -1.06
CA SER A 238 -2.09 -7.64 -1.72
C SER A 238 -2.25 -6.72 -2.93
N VAL A 239 -3.28 -6.95 -3.76
CA VAL A 239 -3.58 -6.08 -4.91
C VAL A 239 -3.99 -4.68 -4.44
N ILE A 240 -4.85 -4.57 -3.42
CA ILE A 240 -5.22 -3.28 -2.84
C ILE A 240 -3.99 -2.53 -2.33
N PHE A 241 -3.10 -3.19 -1.59
CA PHE A 241 -1.87 -2.56 -1.08
C PHE A 241 -0.91 -2.16 -2.20
N ALA A 242 -0.73 -3.00 -3.24
CA ALA A 242 0.10 -2.69 -4.39
C ALA A 242 -0.40 -1.44 -5.13
N VAL A 243 -1.70 -1.38 -5.43
CA VAL A 243 -2.30 -0.26 -6.16
C VAL A 243 -2.32 1.02 -5.33
N THR A 244 -2.82 0.96 -4.08
CA THR A 244 -2.88 2.15 -3.22
C THR A 244 -1.49 2.64 -2.80
N GLY A 245 -0.54 1.73 -2.60
CA GLY A 245 0.87 2.05 -2.34
C GLY A 245 1.53 2.76 -3.52
N SER A 246 1.26 2.29 -4.75
CA SER A 246 1.76 2.93 -5.98
C SER A 246 1.19 4.33 -6.17
N LEU A 247 -0.10 4.54 -5.92
CA LEU A 247 -0.74 5.87 -6.01
C LEU A 247 -0.16 6.87 -5.00
N LYS A 248 0.20 6.41 -3.81
CA LYS A 248 0.80 7.21 -2.73
C LYS A 248 2.33 7.21 -2.73
N SER A 249 2.96 6.57 -3.71
CA SER A 249 4.42 6.49 -3.80
C SER A 249 5.04 7.88 -3.77
N PHE A 250 6.03 8.08 -2.88
CA PHE A 250 6.72 9.36 -2.69
C PHE A 250 8.22 9.18 -2.44
N ASP A 251 8.59 8.59 -1.30
CA ASP A 251 9.92 8.66 -0.71
C ASP A 251 11.03 8.28 -1.68
N LEU A 252 10.93 7.13 -2.33
CA LEU A 252 12.00 6.62 -3.20
C LEU A 252 12.10 7.43 -4.50
N ILE A 253 10.99 7.84 -5.10
CA ILE A 253 10.98 8.68 -6.30
C ILE A 253 11.56 10.06 -5.99
N TYR A 254 11.21 10.62 -4.83
CA TYR A 254 11.74 11.89 -4.37
C TYR A 254 13.28 11.83 -4.20
N VAL A 255 13.80 10.79 -3.55
CA VAL A 255 15.24 10.61 -3.33
C VAL A 255 16.00 10.35 -4.63
N LEU A 256 15.44 9.53 -5.54
CA LEU A 256 16.10 9.15 -6.79
C LEU A 256 16.19 10.31 -7.79
N THR A 257 15.10 11.05 -7.97
CA THR A 257 14.94 11.97 -9.10
C THR A 257 14.20 13.26 -8.76
N ASN A 258 13.55 13.33 -7.60
CA ASN A 258 12.63 14.43 -7.24
C ASN A 258 11.61 14.76 -8.36
N GLY A 259 11.10 13.72 -9.06
CA GLY A 259 10.18 13.87 -10.17
C GLY A 259 10.83 14.16 -11.53
N GLY A 260 12.15 14.41 -11.59
CA GLY A 260 12.91 14.71 -12.81
C GLY A 260 13.27 13.50 -13.67
N PRO A 261 13.97 13.70 -14.80
CA PRO A 261 14.17 14.97 -15.49
C PRO A 261 12.89 15.45 -16.19
N VAL A 262 12.64 16.75 -16.22
CA VAL A 262 11.49 17.37 -16.93
C VAL A 262 10.15 16.68 -16.60
N HIS A 263 9.88 16.46 -15.31
CA HIS A 263 8.67 15.78 -14.81
C HIS A 263 8.48 14.33 -15.33
N ALA A 264 9.56 13.65 -15.77
CA ALA A 264 9.45 12.31 -16.34
C ALA A 264 9.04 11.25 -15.31
N THR A 265 9.52 11.37 -14.08
CA THR A 265 9.24 10.44 -12.97
C THR A 265 8.24 10.99 -11.96
N GLU A 266 7.69 12.19 -12.21
CA GLU A 266 6.78 12.82 -11.27
C GLU A 266 5.54 11.97 -11.01
N VAL A 267 5.18 11.83 -9.74
CA VAL A 267 3.97 11.16 -9.25
C VAL A 267 3.14 12.14 -8.43
N PRO A 268 1.85 11.88 -8.19
CA PRO A 268 0.99 12.83 -7.49
C PRO A 268 1.54 13.30 -6.14
N SER A 269 2.18 12.43 -5.37
CA SER A 269 2.74 12.78 -4.06
C SER A 269 3.96 13.71 -4.16
N THR A 270 4.86 13.51 -5.16
CA THR A 270 6.00 14.43 -5.38
C THR A 270 5.51 15.78 -5.87
N LEU A 271 4.53 15.79 -6.79
CA LEU A 271 3.89 17.01 -7.26
C LEU A 271 3.21 17.79 -6.11
N MET A 272 2.49 17.08 -5.24
CA MET A 272 1.84 17.66 -4.06
C MET A 272 2.86 18.39 -3.16
N ILE A 273 3.96 17.72 -2.81
CA ILE A 273 5.01 18.29 -1.95
C ILE A 273 5.65 19.51 -2.62
N ASN A 274 5.94 19.44 -3.93
CA ASN A 274 6.48 20.57 -4.68
C ASN A 274 5.54 21.78 -4.69
N LEU A 275 4.23 21.55 -4.84
CA LEU A 275 3.23 22.63 -4.80
C LEU A 275 3.08 23.24 -3.41
N LEU A 276 3.08 22.41 -2.35
CA LEU A 276 2.96 22.85 -0.97
C LEU A 276 4.18 23.67 -0.53
N PHE A 277 5.37 23.10 -0.67
CA PHE A 277 6.58 23.63 -0.01
C PHE A 277 7.51 24.45 -0.91
N LEU A 278 7.50 24.24 -2.23
CA LEU A 278 8.36 25.02 -3.14
C LEU A 278 7.60 26.14 -3.85
N ARG A 279 6.30 25.95 -4.12
CA ARG A 279 5.48 26.93 -4.85
C ARG A 279 4.47 27.64 -3.96
N ASN A 280 4.38 27.31 -2.67
CA ASN A 280 3.43 27.87 -1.71
C ASN A 280 1.97 27.88 -2.19
N ARG A 281 1.55 26.81 -2.89
CA ARG A 281 0.17 26.65 -3.39
C ARG A 281 -0.59 25.65 -2.53
N TYR A 282 -0.88 26.02 -1.29
CA TYR A 282 -1.49 25.12 -0.29
C TYR A 282 -2.87 24.62 -0.71
N GLY A 283 -3.72 25.49 -1.28
CA GLY A 283 -5.01 25.08 -1.82
C GLY A 283 -4.89 24.00 -2.89
N MET A 284 -3.96 24.14 -3.83
CA MET A 284 -3.72 23.17 -4.90
C MET A 284 -3.10 21.86 -4.37
N GLY A 285 -2.12 21.95 -3.45
CA GLY A 285 -1.55 20.78 -2.80
C GLY A 285 -2.60 19.98 -2.04
N SER A 286 -3.49 20.66 -1.31
CA SER A 286 -4.63 20.05 -0.62
C SER A 286 -5.60 19.37 -1.61
N THR A 287 -5.80 19.97 -2.79
CA THR A 287 -6.61 19.36 -3.86
C THR A 287 -6.03 18.01 -4.32
N ILE A 288 -4.71 17.94 -4.49
CA ILE A 288 -4.04 16.66 -4.84
C ILE A 288 -4.19 15.64 -3.71
N ALA A 289 -4.02 16.05 -2.44
CA ALA A 289 -4.20 15.17 -1.29
C ALA A 289 -5.60 14.54 -1.26
N VAL A 290 -6.64 15.37 -1.43
CA VAL A 290 -8.04 14.91 -1.47
C VAL A 290 -8.27 13.99 -2.67
N MET A 291 -7.74 14.35 -3.86
CA MET A 291 -7.84 13.52 -5.06
C MET A 291 -7.18 12.14 -4.87
N LEU A 292 -6.01 12.08 -4.23
CA LEU A 292 -5.35 10.82 -3.89
C LEU A 292 -6.20 9.95 -2.96
N ILE A 293 -6.83 10.54 -1.94
CA ILE A 293 -7.74 9.82 -1.05
C ILE A 293 -8.90 9.23 -1.86
N ILE A 294 -9.55 10.04 -2.69
CA ILE A 294 -10.67 9.60 -3.53
C ILE A 294 -10.23 8.46 -4.46
N LEU A 295 -9.10 8.60 -5.14
CA LEU A 295 -8.57 7.57 -6.05
C LEU A 295 -8.25 6.27 -5.30
N CYS A 296 -7.60 6.34 -4.13
CA CYS A 296 -7.31 5.15 -3.32
C CYS A 296 -8.59 4.42 -2.90
N PHE A 297 -9.62 5.14 -2.46
CA PHE A 297 -10.93 4.56 -2.13
C PHE A 297 -11.61 3.95 -3.37
N LEU A 298 -11.62 4.66 -4.47
CA LEU A 298 -12.21 4.19 -5.73
C LEU A 298 -11.57 2.87 -6.18
N PHE A 299 -10.23 2.82 -6.25
CA PHE A 299 -9.52 1.61 -6.64
C PHE A 299 -9.72 0.47 -5.63
N ALA A 300 -9.71 0.75 -4.33
CA ALA A 300 -9.98 -0.27 -3.32
C ALA A 300 -11.38 -0.84 -3.45
N LEU A 301 -12.40 0.00 -3.72
CA LEU A 301 -13.77 -0.45 -3.97
C LEU A 301 -13.87 -1.27 -5.26
N LEU A 302 -13.26 -0.81 -6.35
CA LEU A 302 -13.24 -1.53 -7.63
C LEU A 302 -12.60 -2.91 -7.50
N ILE A 303 -11.45 -3.00 -6.85
CA ILE A 303 -10.77 -4.27 -6.59
C ILE A 303 -11.65 -5.19 -5.73
N ASN A 304 -12.26 -4.66 -4.67
CA ASN A 304 -13.19 -5.43 -3.84
C ASN A 304 -14.38 -5.97 -4.65
N MET A 305 -14.94 -5.17 -5.55
CA MET A 305 -16.05 -5.59 -6.42
C MET A 305 -15.64 -6.71 -7.39
N ILE A 306 -14.44 -6.60 -7.98
CA ILE A 306 -13.91 -7.64 -8.90
C ILE A 306 -13.72 -8.97 -8.16
N PHE A 307 -13.12 -8.94 -6.97
CA PHE A 307 -12.86 -10.15 -6.18
C PHE A 307 -14.12 -10.72 -5.49
N ARG A 308 -15.18 -9.92 -5.29
CA ARG A 308 -16.44 -10.36 -4.62
C ARG A 308 -17.30 -11.26 -5.49
N LYS A 309 -17.23 -11.14 -6.81
CA LYS A 309 -18.11 -11.87 -7.76
C LYS A 309 -17.92 -13.39 -7.78
N GLU A 310 -16.87 -13.89 -7.16
CA GLU A 310 -16.62 -15.33 -7.07
C GLU A 310 -16.88 -15.78 -5.62
N LYS A 311 -18.08 -16.32 -5.38
CA LYS A 311 -18.37 -17.06 -4.15
C LYS A 311 -17.40 -18.25 -4.10
N VAL A 312 -16.63 -18.33 -3.03
CA VAL A 312 -15.94 -19.58 -2.67
C VAL A 312 -17.07 -20.58 -2.39
N VAL A 313 -17.18 -21.60 -3.24
CA VAL A 313 -18.06 -22.75 -3.02
C VAL A 313 -17.50 -23.58 -1.90
#